data_3b25524bf2551e66682f0bfdbabc7260
#
_entry.id   3b25524bf2551e66682f0bfdbabc7260
#
_cell.length_a   1.000
_cell.length_b   1.000
_cell.length_c   1.000
_cell.angle_alpha   90.00
_cell.angle_beta   90.00
_cell.angle_gamma   90.00
#
_symmetry.space_group_name_H-M   'P 1'
#
loop_
_entity.id
_entity.type
_entity.pdbx_description
1 polymer ?
#
loop_
_entity_poly.entity_id
_entity_poly.type
_entity_poly.pdbx_seq_one_letter_code
_entity_poly.pdbx_strand_id
1 'polypeptide(L)'
;VQLGQAELVGALDEDGTLSYRLTALARKANTSVQMTEEERFYIAPSIAYKPDADTSLTVFGLYQHDPTGGFYGTLPSSGTILPNPYGKLPPDFFDGSPDFNAFDRTQASIGYELKHRFNERWSLTQNMRYWRMDLDQSQVGQSGLQADYRTLSRYALWSREKMNAVNIDSHLQGDLQTGPLAHKLLIGLDLQRDRWTQTQGFGAAPTLDI
;
A
#
# COMPACT_ATOMS: atom_id res chain seq x y z
N VAL A 1 14.22 14.03 8.55
CA VAL A 1 13.66 12.66 8.56
C VAL A 1 13.91 12.07 9.93
N GLN A 2 12.84 11.56 10.55
CA GLN A 2 12.89 10.70 11.74
C GLN A 2 12.41 9.31 11.32
N LEU A 3 13.21 8.27 11.60
CA LEU A 3 12.91 6.90 11.25
C LEU A 3 13.32 5.99 12.40
N GLY A 4 12.38 5.22 12.91
CA GLY A 4 12.59 4.10 13.83
C GLY A 4 12.07 2.81 13.19
N GLN A 5 12.87 1.75 13.22
CA GLN A 5 12.43 0.43 12.78
C GLN A 5 12.98 -0.64 13.72
N ALA A 6 12.21 -1.70 13.86
CA ALA A 6 12.59 -2.86 14.67
C ALA A 6 12.10 -4.15 14.01
N GLU A 7 12.89 -5.20 14.16
CA GLU A 7 12.51 -6.55 13.78
C GLU A 7 12.87 -7.50 14.94
N LEU A 8 11.91 -8.31 15.35
CA LEU A 8 12.07 -9.36 16.34
C LEU A 8 11.72 -10.70 15.70
N VAL A 9 12.60 -11.67 15.84
CA VAL A 9 12.43 -13.04 15.31
C VAL A 9 12.87 -14.01 16.38
N GLY A 10 12.11 -15.09 16.57
CA GLY A 10 12.48 -16.11 17.55
C GLY A 10 11.59 -17.34 17.49
N ALA A 11 12.05 -18.39 18.17
CA ALA A 11 11.24 -19.56 18.47
C ALA A 11 10.37 -19.28 19.71
N LEU A 12 9.16 -19.85 19.73
CA LEU A 12 8.22 -19.80 20.85
C LEU A 12 8.24 -21.11 21.66
N ASP A 13 8.87 -22.15 21.11
CA ASP A 13 9.03 -23.46 21.72
C ASP A 13 10.49 -23.97 21.64
N GLU A 14 10.84 -24.99 22.42
CA GLU A 14 12.19 -25.56 22.47
C GLU A 14 12.56 -26.30 21.17
N ASP A 15 11.58 -26.88 20.49
CA ASP A 15 11.77 -27.69 19.28
C ASP A 15 11.81 -26.82 17.99
N GLY A 16 11.55 -25.51 18.10
CA GLY A 16 11.51 -24.60 16.95
C GLY A 16 10.32 -24.85 16.00
N THR A 17 9.33 -25.61 16.46
CA THR A 17 8.10 -25.92 15.72
C THR A 17 7.22 -24.67 15.55
N LEU A 18 7.22 -23.80 16.56
CA LEU A 18 6.50 -22.54 16.59
C LEU A 18 7.48 -21.37 16.62
N SER A 19 7.40 -20.49 15.64
CA SER A 19 8.25 -19.31 15.57
C SER A 19 7.44 -18.05 15.26
N TYR A 20 8.00 -16.90 15.60
CA TYR A 20 7.37 -15.60 15.34
C TYR A 20 8.32 -14.64 14.65
N ARG A 21 7.74 -13.68 13.95
CA ARG A 21 8.41 -12.49 13.44
C ARG A 21 7.52 -11.29 13.69
N LEU A 22 8.07 -10.21 14.18
CA LEU A 22 7.41 -8.93 14.34
C LEU A 22 8.27 -7.86 13.68
N THR A 23 7.69 -7.17 12.70
CA THR A 23 8.32 -6.00 12.08
C THR A 23 7.53 -4.76 12.45
N ALA A 24 8.21 -3.70 12.86
CA ALA A 24 7.59 -2.41 13.18
C ALA A 24 8.41 -1.27 12.57
N LEU A 25 7.71 -0.20 12.16
CA LEU A 25 8.31 1.02 11.62
C LEU A 25 7.48 2.22 12.05
N ALA A 26 8.18 3.28 12.45
CA ALA A 26 7.62 4.62 12.60
C ALA A 26 8.48 5.61 11.82
N ARG A 27 7.86 6.40 10.95
CA ARG A 27 8.55 7.37 10.11
C ARG A 27 7.81 8.70 10.14
N LYS A 28 8.57 9.80 10.25
CA LYS A 28 8.12 11.16 9.97
C LYS A 28 9.17 11.88 9.13
N ALA A 29 8.77 12.50 8.04
CA ALA A 29 9.67 13.19 7.12
C ALA A 29 8.95 14.33 6.40
N ASN A 30 9.67 15.43 6.15
CA ASN A 30 9.24 16.39 5.12
C ASN A 30 9.38 15.73 3.75
N THR A 31 8.51 16.07 2.83
CA THR A 31 8.62 15.62 1.43
C THR A 31 9.50 16.58 0.62
N SER A 32 9.62 16.30 -0.68
CA SER A 32 10.28 17.19 -1.63
C SER A 32 9.44 18.43 -2.00
N VAL A 33 8.17 18.49 -1.58
CA VAL A 33 7.28 19.63 -1.80
C VAL A 33 7.17 20.44 -0.52
N GLN A 34 7.30 21.76 -0.62
CA GLN A 34 7.22 22.67 0.54
C GLN A 34 5.90 22.47 1.30
N MET A 35 5.93 22.71 2.62
CA MET A 35 4.76 22.65 3.50
C MET A 35 4.05 21.28 3.55
N THR A 36 4.72 20.20 3.14
CA THR A 36 4.13 18.86 3.15
C THR A 36 5.01 17.87 3.90
N GLU A 37 4.35 16.97 4.63
CA GLU A 37 4.97 15.94 5.46
C GLU A 37 4.43 14.58 5.11
N GLU A 38 5.19 13.53 5.43
CA GLU A 38 4.78 12.13 5.41
C GLU A 38 5.00 11.53 6.79
N GLU A 39 3.96 10.91 7.31
CA GLU A 39 4.03 10.12 8.53
C GLU A 39 3.52 8.71 8.27
N ARG A 40 4.18 7.72 8.87
CA ARG A 40 3.79 6.33 8.80
C ARG A 40 4.07 5.60 10.09
N PHE A 41 3.08 4.89 10.56
CA PHE A 41 3.21 3.81 11.53
C PHE A 41 2.84 2.49 10.87
N TYR A 42 3.66 1.45 11.11
CA TYR A 42 3.48 0.14 10.50
C TYR A 42 3.88 -0.93 11.51
N ILE A 43 3.06 -1.99 11.62
CA ILE A 43 3.35 -3.19 12.40
C ILE A 43 2.87 -4.42 11.65
N ALA A 44 3.72 -5.44 11.56
CA ALA A 44 3.43 -6.68 10.84
C ALA A 44 3.91 -7.90 11.66
N PRO A 45 3.02 -8.50 12.46
CA PRO A 45 3.29 -9.75 13.12
C PRO A 45 3.09 -10.94 12.19
N SER A 46 3.86 -12.01 12.41
CA SER A 46 3.59 -13.33 11.84
C SER A 46 3.99 -14.45 12.82
N ILE A 47 3.27 -15.56 12.73
CA ILE A 47 3.55 -16.79 13.48
C ILE A 47 3.60 -17.92 12.47
N ALA A 48 4.66 -18.70 12.50
CA ALA A 48 4.84 -19.89 11.69
C ALA A 48 4.82 -21.14 12.57
N TYR A 49 4.00 -22.11 12.18
CA TYR A 49 3.86 -23.40 12.81
C TYR A 49 4.30 -24.50 11.83
N LYS A 50 5.31 -25.27 12.20
CA LYS A 50 5.91 -26.36 11.40
C LYS A 50 6.03 -27.61 12.25
N PRO A 51 4.92 -28.35 12.43
CA PRO A 51 4.90 -29.55 13.29
C PRO A 51 5.78 -30.68 12.76
N ASP A 52 6.01 -30.72 11.46
CA ASP A 52 6.81 -31.74 10.77
C ASP A 52 7.45 -31.17 9.48
N ALA A 53 8.15 -32.03 8.73
CA ALA A 53 8.80 -31.66 7.47
C ALA A 53 7.82 -31.45 6.31
N ASP A 54 6.58 -31.91 6.45
CA ASP A 54 5.57 -31.94 5.41
C ASP A 54 4.52 -30.84 5.54
N THR A 55 4.40 -30.25 6.74
CA THR A 55 3.37 -29.26 7.04
C THR A 55 3.97 -27.94 7.49
N SER A 56 3.54 -26.83 6.90
CA SER A 56 3.80 -25.50 7.44
C SER A 56 2.57 -24.61 7.29
N LEU A 57 2.25 -23.90 8.38
CA LEU A 57 1.21 -22.87 8.43
C LEU A 57 1.84 -21.57 8.92
N THR A 58 1.77 -20.52 8.11
CA THR A 58 2.18 -19.18 8.55
C THR A 58 0.93 -18.29 8.56
N VAL A 59 0.61 -17.74 9.73
CA VAL A 59 -0.41 -16.70 9.89
C VAL A 59 0.29 -15.36 10.02
N PHE A 60 -0.18 -14.36 9.28
CA PHE A 60 0.42 -13.02 9.29
C PHE A 60 -0.64 -11.94 9.33
N GLY A 61 -0.28 -10.84 9.96
CA GLY A 61 -1.08 -9.63 10.05
C GLY A 61 -0.30 -8.42 9.59
N LEU A 62 -1.03 -7.35 9.32
CA LEU A 62 -0.49 -6.03 9.02
C LEU A 62 -1.46 -4.98 9.55
N TYR A 63 -0.92 -3.97 10.18
CA TYR A 63 -1.59 -2.70 10.43
C TYR A 63 -0.67 -1.57 10.00
N GLN A 64 -1.18 -0.64 9.21
CA GLN A 64 -0.48 0.56 8.79
C GLN A 64 -1.41 1.76 8.90
N HIS A 65 -0.89 2.84 9.48
CA HIS A 65 -1.55 4.13 9.51
C HIS A 65 -0.60 5.20 8.97
N ASP A 66 -1.05 5.92 7.96
CA ASP A 66 -0.39 7.06 7.35
C ASP A 66 -1.26 8.29 7.65
N PRO A 67 -1.05 8.99 8.79
CA PRO A 67 -1.87 10.17 9.14
C PRO A 67 -1.60 11.36 8.22
N THR A 68 -0.44 11.36 7.55
CA THR A 68 -0.09 12.29 6.47
C THR A 68 0.65 11.54 5.37
N GLY A 69 0.20 11.69 4.12
CA GLY A 69 0.74 10.99 2.94
C GLY A 69 1.38 11.91 1.90
N GLY A 70 1.80 13.12 2.29
CA GLY A 70 2.37 14.08 1.36
C GLY A 70 1.32 14.82 0.53
N PHE A 71 1.69 15.15 -0.70
CA PHE A 71 0.85 15.92 -1.61
C PHE A 71 0.96 15.38 -3.05
N TYR A 72 -0.17 15.20 -3.69
CA TYR A 72 -0.27 14.75 -5.08
C TYR A 72 -0.67 15.92 -5.98
N GLY A 73 0.25 16.86 -6.17
CA GLY A 73 0.05 18.02 -7.03
C GLY A 73 0.74 17.88 -8.38
N THR A 74 0.35 18.75 -9.30
CA THR A 74 0.99 18.91 -10.61
C THR A 74 1.26 20.39 -10.84
N LEU A 75 2.42 20.72 -11.39
CA LEU A 75 2.77 22.09 -11.74
C LEU A 75 2.39 22.42 -13.18
N PRO A 76 2.09 23.69 -13.50
CA PRO A 76 1.83 24.10 -14.88
C PRO A 76 3.08 23.90 -15.74
N SER A 77 2.90 23.62 -17.03
CA SER A 77 4.02 23.47 -17.97
C SER A 77 4.83 24.76 -18.15
N SER A 78 4.15 25.92 -18.16
CA SER A 78 4.81 27.22 -18.19
C SER A 78 5.43 27.53 -16.83
N GLY A 79 6.71 27.82 -16.84
CA GLY A 79 7.52 28.01 -15.63
C GLY A 79 8.18 26.72 -15.11
N THR A 80 7.86 25.54 -15.70
CA THR A 80 8.56 24.29 -15.40
C THR A 80 9.34 23.78 -16.60
N ILE A 81 8.68 23.18 -17.59
CA ILE A 81 9.30 22.67 -18.85
C ILE A 81 9.28 23.69 -19.98
N LEU A 82 8.35 24.63 -19.97
CA LEU A 82 8.25 25.72 -20.93
C LEU A 82 8.64 27.06 -20.29
N PRO A 83 9.14 28.04 -21.07
CA PRO A 83 9.41 29.38 -20.57
C PRO A 83 8.16 30.04 -19.97
N ASN A 84 8.39 30.86 -18.94
CA ASN A 84 7.40 31.76 -18.36
C ASN A 84 8.02 33.15 -18.27
N PRO A 85 7.28 34.23 -18.60
CA PRO A 85 7.79 35.61 -18.53
C PRO A 85 8.30 36.02 -17.15
N TYR A 86 7.80 35.39 -16.07
CA TYR A 86 8.18 35.67 -14.69
C TYR A 86 9.27 34.74 -14.13
N GLY A 87 9.79 33.80 -14.96
CA GLY A 87 10.86 32.89 -14.58
C GLY A 87 10.42 31.46 -14.34
N LYS A 88 11.27 30.69 -13.66
CA LYS A 88 11.01 29.29 -13.35
C LYS A 88 10.40 29.14 -11.97
N LEU A 89 9.41 28.25 -11.86
CA LEU A 89 8.90 27.80 -10.58
C LEU A 89 9.94 26.89 -9.88
N PRO A 90 10.10 27.01 -8.57
CA PRO A 90 10.91 26.07 -7.81
C PRO A 90 10.38 24.64 -7.96
N PRO A 91 11.24 23.61 -8.01
CA PRO A 91 10.81 22.23 -8.15
C PRO A 91 10.03 21.70 -6.94
N ASP A 92 10.17 22.35 -5.80
CA ASP A 92 9.51 22.05 -4.54
C ASP A 92 8.27 22.95 -4.28
N PHE A 93 7.81 23.69 -5.30
CA PHE A 93 6.67 24.60 -5.17
C PHE A 93 5.38 23.84 -4.81
N PHE A 94 4.67 24.34 -3.80
CA PHE A 94 3.39 23.81 -3.36
C PHE A 94 2.24 24.67 -3.91
N ASP A 95 1.45 24.11 -4.83
CA ASP A 95 0.28 24.78 -5.44
C ASP A 95 -1.04 24.51 -4.70
N GLY A 96 -0.97 23.70 -3.62
CA GLY A 96 -2.12 23.34 -2.79
C GLY A 96 -2.54 24.40 -1.77
N SER A 97 -3.24 23.94 -0.75
CA SER A 97 -3.63 24.74 0.43
C SER A 97 -3.31 23.96 1.69
N PRO A 98 -2.41 24.45 2.57
CA PRO A 98 -2.03 23.72 3.77
C PRO A 98 -3.23 23.35 4.67
N ASP A 99 -4.21 24.25 4.78
CA ASP A 99 -5.40 24.07 5.61
C ASP A 99 -6.41 23.06 5.03
N PHE A 100 -6.23 22.67 3.76
CA PHE A 100 -7.12 21.71 3.07
C PHE A 100 -6.36 20.52 2.50
N ASN A 101 -5.06 20.40 2.76
CA ASN A 101 -4.28 19.23 2.37
C ASN A 101 -4.33 18.18 3.47
N ALA A 102 -5.02 17.08 3.23
CA ALA A 102 -5.11 15.94 4.14
C ALA A 102 -4.97 14.64 3.34
N PHE A 103 -4.27 13.67 3.92
CA PHE A 103 -4.20 12.32 3.43
C PHE A 103 -4.02 11.41 4.63
N ASP A 104 -5.13 10.91 5.14
CA ASP A 104 -5.17 9.96 6.25
C ASP A 104 -5.60 8.60 5.72
N ARG A 105 -4.70 7.62 5.81
CA ARG A 105 -4.95 6.26 5.34
C ARG A 105 -4.65 5.24 6.42
N THR A 106 -5.65 4.42 6.73
CA THR A 106 -5.48 3.24 7.58
C THR A 106 -5.69 1.99 6.74
N GLN A 107 -4.78 1.02 6.85
CA GLN A 107 -4.92 -0.30 6.24
C GLN A 107 -4.61 -1.39 7.27
N ALA A 108 -5.36 -2.48 7.16
CA ALA A 108 -5.14 -3.67 7.97
C ALA A 108 -5.34 -4.92 7.11
N SER A 109 -4.58 -5.95 7.39
CA SER A 109 -4.79 -7.25 6.77
C SER A 109 -4.48 -8.39 7.74
N ILE A 110 -5.13 -9.52 7.49
CA ILE A 110 -4.81 -10.81 8.10
C ILE A 110 -4.84 -11.87 7.02
N GLY A 111 -3.94 -12.82 7.09
CA GLY A 111 -3.88 -13.90 6.13
C GLY A 111 -3.10 -15.09 6.65
N TYR A 112 -3.08 -16.13 5.84
CA TYR A 112 -2.25 -17.29 6.10
C TYR A 112 -1.68 -17.87 4.79
N GLU A 113 -0.59 -18.58 4.93
CA GLU A 113 -0.04 -19.52 3.96
C GLU A 113 0.01 -20.91 4.59
N LEU A 114 -0.68 -21.86 3.98
CA LEU A 114 -0.64 -23.28 4.34
C LEU A 114 0.08 -24.05 3.22
N LYS A 115 1.09 -24.83 3.61
CA LYS A 115 1.74 -25.82 2.72
C LYS A 115 1.66 -27.17 3.38
N HIS A 116 1.23 -28.16 2.61
CA HIS A 116 1.18 -29.54 3.07
C HIS A 116 1.59 -30.50 1.95
N ARG A 117 2.53 -31.39 2.26
CA ARG A 117 2.98 -32.46 1.39
C ARG A 117 2.30 -33.76 1.82
N PHE A 118 1.33 -34.22 1.08
CA PHE A 118 0.61 -35.47 1.37
C PHE A 118 1.50 -36.72 1.25
N ASN A 119 2.44 -36.68 0.28
CA ASN A 119 3.42 -37.71 0.00
C ASN A 119 4.50 -37.16 -0.95
N GLU A 120 5.42 -38.01 -1.42
CA GLU A 120 6.51 -37.63 -2.33
C GLU A 120 6.05 -37.03 -3.67
N ARG A 121 4.77 -37.23 -4.04
CA ARG A 121 4.22 -36.84 -5.34
C ARG A 121 3.23 -35.68 -5.27
N TRP A 122 2.56 -35.48 -4.15
CA TRP A 122 1.46 -34.53 -4.03
C TRP A 122 1.67 -33.53 -2.93
N SER A 123 1.54 -32.26 -3.28
CA SER A 123 1.58 -31.15 -2.32
C SER A 123 0.47 -30.14 -2.60
N LEU A 124 -0.04 -29.53 -1.52
CA LEU A 124 -1.03 -28.46 -1.53
C LEU A 124 -0.37 -27.18 -1.01
N THR A 125 -0.62 -26.07 -1.68
CA THR A 125 -0.39 -24.74 -1.13
C THR A 125 -1.71 -23.98 -1.18
N GLN A 126 -2.04 -23.32 -0.07
CA GLN A 126 -3.19 -22.44 0.01
C GLN A 126 -2.80 -21.14 0.68
N ASN A 127 -3.14 -20.03 0.04
CA ASN A 127 -2.98 -18.68 0.54
C ASN A 127 -4.35 -18.05 0.72
N MET A 128 -4.52 -17.30 1.80
CA MET A 128 -5.71 -16.48 2.01
C MET A 128 -5.28 -15.15 2.59
N ARG A 129 -5.91 -14.06 2.13
CA ARG A 129 -5.75 -12.74 2.73
C ARG A 129 -7.07 -12.02 2.74
N TYR A 130 -7.43 -11.47 3.89
CA TYR A 130 -8.41 -10.40 4.02
C TYR A 130 -7.67 -9.08 4.21
N TRP A 131 -8.09 -8.05 3.48
CA TRP A 131 -7.51 -6.71 3.54
C TRP A 131 -8.61 -5.66 3.62
N ARG A 132 -8.36 -4.62 4.42
CA ARG A 132 -9.22 -3.47 4.57
C ARG A 132 -8.41 -2.19 4.48
N MET A 133 -8.98 -1.17 3.82
CA MET A 133 -8.44 0.19 3.78
C MET A 133 -9.56 1.19 4.02
N ASP A 134 -9.25 2.21 4.80
CA ASP A 134 -10.03 3.44 4.96
C ASP A 134 -9.10 4.60 4.56
N LEU A 135 -9.57 5.50 3.68
CA LEU A 135 -8.84 6.69 3.22
C LEU A 135 -9.74 7.92 3.34
N ASP A 136 -9.21 8.98 3.96
CA ASP A 136 -9.76 10.33 3.92
C ASP A 136 -8.71 11.25 3.27
N GLN A 137 -9.05 11.81 2.13
CA GLN A 137 -8.17 12.67 1.35
C GLN A 137 -8.87 13.97 1.01
N SER A 138 -8.15 15.07 1.16
CA SER A 138 -8.55 16.37 0.63
C SER A 138 -7.33 17.11 0.12
N GLN A 139 -7.50 17.83 -0.97
CA GLN A 139 -6.44 18.65 -1.56
C GLN A 139 -7.00 19.77 -2.42
N VAL A 140 -6.22 20.82 -2.56
CA VAL A 140 -6.37 21.81 -3.62
C VAL A 140 -5.33 21.51 -4.69
N GLY A 141 -5.75 21.42 -5.94
CA GLY A 141 -4.88 21.22 -7.10
C GLY A 141 -5.09 22.32 -8.13
N GLN A 142 -4.16 22.46 -9.04
CA GLN A 142 -4.25 23.43 -10.12
C GLN A 142 -5.11 22.90 -11.29
N SER A 143 -5.88 23.80 -11.92
CA SER A 143 -6.66 23.53 -13.13
C SER A 143 -6.13 24.27 -14.38
N GLY A 144 -5.09 25.06 -14.22
CA GLY A 144 -4.40 25.73 -15.31
C GLY A 144 -3.93 27.14 -14.95
N LEU A 145 -2.90 27.58 -15.66
CA LEU A 145 -2.38 28.94 -15.57
C LEU A 145 -3.21 29.86 -16.48
N GLN A 146 -3.58 31.04 -15.96
CA GLN A 146 -4.34 32.03 -16.74
C GLN A 146 -3.44 32.72 -17.79
N ALA A 147 -4.06 33.51 -18.67
CA ALA A 147 -3.39 34.19 -19.78
C ALA A 147 -2.34 35.25 -19.35
N ASP A 148 -2.38 35.66 -18.10
CA ASP A 148 -1.40 36.56 -17.48
C ASP A 148 -0.08 35.89 -17.11
N TYR A 149 0.01 34.54 -17.27
CA TYR A 149 1.15 33.70 -16.94
C TYR A 149 1.54 33.71 -15.45
N ARG A 150 0.67 34.21 -14.59
CA ARG A 150 0.92 34.41 -13.16
C ARG A 150 -0.18 33.85 -12.27
N THR A 151 -1.43 34.00 -12.65
CA THR A 151 -2.55 33.53 -11.85
C THR A 151 -2.85 32.08 -12.13
N LEU A 152 -2.69 31.21 -11.11
CA LEU A 152 -3.01 29.79 -11.18
C LEU A 152 -4.47 29.57 -10.76
N SER A 153 -5.30 29.06 -11.65
CA SER A 153 -6.64 28.59 -11.33
C SER A 153 -6.58 27.26 -10.61
N ARG A 154 -7.42 27.09 -9.56
CA ARG A 154 -7.36 25.90 -8.69
C ARG A 154 -8.77 25.33 -8.44
N TYR A 155 -8.79 24.04 -8.07
CA TYR A 155 -9.96 23.32 -7.61
C TYR A 155 -9.69 22.68 -6.25
N ALA A 156 -10.73 22.41 -5.49
CA ALA A 156 -10.70 21.63 -4.28
C ALA A 156 -11.32 20.26 -4.57
N LEU A 157 -10.70 19.21 -4.06
CA LEU A 157 -11.16 17.82 -4.11
C LEU A 157 -11.12 17.24 -2.71
N TRP A 158 -12.17 16.50 -2.32
CA TRP A 158 -12.10 15.57 -1.20
C TRP A 158 -12.66 14.21 -1.60
N SER A 159 -12.12 13.15 -1.00
CA SER A 159 -12.55 11.77 -1.19
C SER A 159 -12.48 11.01 0.12
N ARG A 160 -13.52 10.23 0.39
CA ARG A 160 -13.58 9.25 1.49
C ARG A 160 -13.81 7.89 0.89
N GLU A 161 -12.88 7.00 1.14
CA GLU A 161 -12.86 5.69 0.49
C GLU A 161 -12.75 4.58 1.52
N LYS A 162 -13.48 3.49 1.26
CA LYS A 162 -13.38 2.24 2.02
C LYS A 162 -13.26 1.09 1.06
N MET A 163 -12.29 0.23 1.30
CA MET A 163 -12.09 -0.97 0.51
C MET A 163 -11.95 -2.19 1.43
N ASN A 164 -12.60 -3.28 1.03
CA ASN A 164 -12.40 -4.59 1.64
C ASN A 164 -12.16 -5.59 0.51
N ALA A 165 -11.14 -6.43 0.68
CA ALA A 165 -10.78 -7.45 -0.28
C ALA A 165 -10.56 -8.80 0.41
N VAL A 166 -10.99 -9.87 -0.22
CA VAL A 166 -10.67 -11.25 0.16
C VAL A 166 -10.08 -11.94 -1.05
N ASN A 167 -8.91 -12.54 -0.87
CA ASN A 167 -8.25 -13.35 -1.88
C ASN A 167 -7.98 -14.73 -1.29
N ILE A 168 -8.30 -15.79 -2.05
CA ILE A 168 -7.99 -17.18 -1.73
C ILE A 168 -7.37 -17.77 -2.97
N ASP A 169 -6.12 -18.21 -2.87
CA ASP A 169 -5.41 -18.96 -3.89
C ASP A 169 -5.09 -20.35 -3.36
N SER A 170 -5.46 -21.38 -4.09
CA SER A 170 -5.21 -22.77 -3.73
C SER A 170 -4.67 -23.51 -4.93
N HIS A 171 -3.56 -24.21 -4.79
CA HIS A 171 -3.04 -25.05 -5.84
C HIS A 171 -2.50 -26.38 -5.34
N LEU A 172 -2.81 -27.42 -6.09
CA LEU A 172 -2.33 -28.80 -5.91
C LEU A 172 -1.28 -29.07 -6.98
N GLN A 173 -0.11 -29.47 -6.55
CA GLN A 173 0.96 -29.92 -7.43
C GLN A 173 1.10 -31.45 -7.33
N GLY A 174 1.24 -32.10 -8.49
CA GLY A 174 1.43 -33.54 -8.60
C GLY A 174 2.58 -33.90 -9.52
N ASP A 175 3.43 -34.84 -9.10
CA ASP A 175 4.44 -35.48 -9.92
C ASP A 175 3.94 -36.83 -10.37
N LEU A 176 3.70 -37.01 -11.69
CA LEU A 176 3.13 -38.19 -12.29
C LEU A 176 4.13 -38.83 -13.27
N GLN A 177 4.07 -40.13 -13.42
CA GLN A 177 4.88 -40.85 -14.39
C GLN A 177 4.03 -41.76 -15.28
N THR A 178 4.24 -41.62 -16.58
CA THR A 178 3.56 -42.49 -17.59
C THR A 178 4.62 -43.14 -18.46
N GLY A 179 4.97 -44.38 -18.14
CA GLY A 179 6.09 -45.05 -18.78
C GLY A 179 7.40 -44.31 -18.59
N PRO A 180 8.12 -43.91 -19.67
CA PRO A 180 9.37 -43.17 -19.57
C PRO A 180 9.15 -41.66 -19.36
N LEU A 181 7.92 -41.16 -19.40
CA LEU A 181 7.61 -39.71 -19.33
C LEU A 181 7.27 -39.32 -17.89
N ALA A 182 8.00 -38.29 -17.41
CA ALA A 182 7.71 -37.63 -16.15
C ALA A 182 6.88 -36.36 -16.40
N HIS A 183 5.81 -36.17 -15.63
CA HIS A 183 4.89 -35.05 -15.75
C HIS A 183 4.84 -34.29 -14.43
N LYS A 184 4.80 -32.95 -14.49
CA LYS A 184 4.39 -32.10 -13.39
C LYS A 184 3.02 -31.53 -13.68
N LEU A 185 2.06 -31.82 -12.81
CA LEU A 185 0.70 -31.33 -12.87
C LEU A 185 0.53 -30.22 -11.84
N LEU A 186 -0.08 -29.10 -12.24
CA LEU A 186 -0.51 -28.03 -11.35
C LEU A 186 -1.99 -27.75 -11.61
N ILE A 187 -2.80 -27.84 -10.57
CA ILE A 187 -4.22 -27.50 -10.60
C ILE A 187 -4.44 -26.41 -9.56
N GLY A 188 -5.00 -25.28 -9.96
CA GLY A 188 -5.23 -24.14 -9.06
C GLY A 188 -6.63 -23.56 -9.16
N LEU A 189 -7.05 -22.92 -8.09
CA LEU A 189 -8.25 -22.11 -7.99
C LEU A 189 -7.90 -20.81 -7.28
N ASP A 190 -8.15 -19.67 -7.94
CA ASP A 190 -8.03 -18.34 -7.39
C ASP A 190 -9.42 -17.70 -7.31
N LEU A 191 -9.76 -17.19 -6.11
CA LEU A 191 -11.00 -16.50 -5.83
C LEU A 191 -10.68 -15.14 -5.23
N GLN A 192 -11.18 -14.09 -5.87
CA GLN A 192 -11.05 -12.71 -5.40
C GLN A 192 -12.42 -12.06 -5.29
N ARG A 193 -12.62 -11.34 -4.19
CA ARG A 193 -13.80 -10.49 -4.02
C ARG A 193 -13.38 -9.16 -3.40
N ASP A 194 -13.64 -8.08 -4.15
CA ASP A 194 -13.37 -6.72 -3.74
C ASP A 194 -14.70 -5.96 -3.56
N ARG A 195 -14.74 -5.12 -2.55
CA ARG A 195 -15.79 -4.13 -2.36
C ARG A 195 -15.17 -2.79 -2.06
N TRP A 196 -15.39 -1.86 -2.96
CA TRP A 196 -14.93 -0.47 -2.83
C TRP A 196 -16.12 0.47 -2.76
N THR A 197 -16.04 1.45 -1.86
CA THR A 197 -17.02 2.52 -1.72
C THR A 197 -16.27 3.83 -1.68
N GLN A 198 -16.68 4.78 -2.49
CA GLN A 198 -16.10 6.11 -2.55
C GLN A 198 -17.21 7.16 -2.47
N THR A 199 -16.97 8.19 -1.67
CA THR A 199 -17.75 9.44 -1.68
C THR A 199 -16.78 10.57 -1.90
N GLN A 200 -17.02 11.40 -2.90
CA GLN A 200 -16.12 12.49 -3.27
C GLN A 200 -16.87 13.76 -3.59
N GLY A 201 -16.22 14.89 -3.48
CA GLY A 201 -16.74 16.19 -3.90
C GLY A 201 -15.65 17.04 -4.53
N PHE A 202 -16.11 17.90 -5.44
CA PHE A 202 -15.28 18.86 -6.14
C PHE A 202 -15.85 20.26 -5.97
N GLY A 203 -14.98 21.26 -5.92
CA GLY A 203 -15.37 22.66 -5.83
C GLY A 203 -14.30 23.57 -6.40
N ALA A 204 -14.63 24.83 -6.55
CA ALA A 204 -13.66 25.86 -6.88
C ALA A 204 -12.80 26.15 -5.64
N ALA A 205 -11.52 26.44 -5.85
CA ALA A 205 -10.62 26.96 -4.84
C ALA A 205 -10.12 28.35 -5.22
N PRO A 206 -9.70 29.19 -4.26
CA PRO A 206 -9.10 30.49 -4.55
C PRO A 206 -7.91 30.35 -5.51
N THR A 207 -7.77 31.28 -6.42
CA THR A 207 -6.59 31.37 -7.29
C THR A 207 -5.31 31.58 -6.47
N LEU A 208 -4.17 31.23 -7.05
CA LEU A 208 -2.85 31.43 -6.45
C LEU A 208 -2.01 32.28 -7.41
N ASP A 209 -1.37 33.29 -6.89
CA ASP A 209 -0.36 34.09 -7.59
C ASP A 209 0.99 33.36 -7.48
N ILE A 210 1.66 33.06 -8.62
CA ILE A 210 2.90 32.28 -8.68
C ILE A 210 4.07 33.06 -9.23
#